data_2aecb9060d755deedb0c4f10b34711e0
#
_entry.id   2aecb9060d755deedb0c4f10b34711e0
#
_cell.length_a   1.000
_cell.length_b   1.000
_cell.length_c   1.000
_cell.angle_alpha   90.00
_cell.angle_beta   90.00
_cell.angle_gamma   90.00
#
_symmetry.space_group_name_H-M   'P 1'
#
loop_
_entity.id
_entity.type
_entity.pdbx_description
1 polymer ?
#
loop_
_entity_poly.entity_id
_entity_poly.type
_entity_poly.pdbx_seq_one_letter_code
_entity_poly.pdbx_strand_id
1 'polypeptide(L)'
;MVKINNIVIENFRNFKIKEVPFNEKINIFYGDNGSGKTNLLESISLLSKGRGIRNSNISNLIKKNENQFKIKNLLEIKNNIYDIQVKSENNNNKHKKIINVNDDSSRDSLDFLNSSLSFLIFLPEMERLFLSSPSNRRNFLDRLIFSEKNDYNKIINRYKKNLIERNKILQENYIDDNWIHNIEKELAKIGLEIYDLRNAKLQSLNDHIKNLNKNNKYNFNIDLKIKDSFYDSGLDFENYCKNLLISRDYDSKFGGSKIGPHKSDLVVNINND
;
A
#
# COMPACT_ATOMS: atom_id res chain seq x y z
N MET A 1 10.36 -16.73 -7.98
CA MET A 1 9.05 -17.06 -7.38
C MET A 1 9.24 -17.06 -5.87
N VAL A 2 8.27 -16.62 -5.09
CA VAL A 2 8.33 -16.71 -3.63
C VAL A 2 7.32 -17.76 -3.18
N LYS A 3 7.73 -18.64 -2.27
CA LYS A 3 6.90 -19.72 -1.73
C LYS A 3 6.97 -19.71 -0.21
N ILE A 4 5.84 -19.81 0.45
CA ILE A 4 5.76 -20.06 1.90
C ILE A 4 5.73 -21.58 2.07
N ASN A 5 6.69 -22.15 2.79
CA ASN A 5 6.71 -23.61 3.04
C ASN A 5 5.89 -23.98 4.26
N ASN A 6 6.06 -23.25 5.36
CA ASN A 6 5.24 -23.40 6.57
C ASN A 6 5.16 -22.10 7.34
N ILE A 7 4.19 -22.03 8.25
CA ILE A 7 4.07 -20.97 9.24
C ILE A 7 3.83 -21.57 10.62
N VAL A 8 4.58 -21.09 11.61
CA VAL A 8 4.38 -21.41 13.02
C VAL A 8 3.99 -20.12 13.74
N ILE A 9 2.86 -20.13 14.40
CA ILE A 9 2.24 -18.97 15.06
C ILE A 9 2.16 -19.25 16.54
N GLU A 10 2.71 -18.37 17.38
CA GLU A 10 2.71 -18.48 18.83
C GLU A 10 2.08 -17.23 19.45
N ASN A 11 1.13 -17.40 20.36
CA ASN A 11 0.47 -16.36 21.16
C ASN A 11 -0.11 -15.20 20.34
N PHE A 12 -0.70 -15.52 19.19
CA PHE A 12 -1.23 -14.54 18.25
C PHE A 12 -2.75 -14.65 18.15
N ARG A 13 -3.47 -13.57 18.43
CA ARG A 13 -4.94 -13.53 18.39
C ARG A 13 -5.56 -14.66 19.24
N ASN A 14 -6.27 -15.59 18.59
CA ASN A 14 -6.86 -16.77 19.25
C ASN A 14 -5.89 -17.96 19.33
N PHE A 15 -4.78 -17.96 18.61
CA PHE A 15 -3.84 -19.07 18.59
C PHE A 15 -2.90 -19.01 19.80
N LYS A 16 -2.77 -20.13 20.53
CA LYS A 16 -1.69 -20.35 21.49
C LYS A 16 -0.45 -20.83 20.73
N ILE A 17 -0.60 -21.94 20.01
CA ILE A 17 0.38 -22.46 19.07
C ILE A 17 -0.42 -23.00 17.88
N LYS A 18 0.00 -22.66 16.67
CA LYS A 18 -0.58 -23.18 15.43
C LYS A 18 0.52 -23.32 14.39
N GLU A 19 0.66 -24.50 13.84
CA GLU A 19 1.52 -24.78 12.70
C GLU A 19 0.67 -25.11 11.48
N VAL A 20 1.05 -24.56 10.33
CA VAL A 20 0.34 -24.78 9.07
C VAL A 20 1.37 -24.93 7.94
N PRO A 21 1.41 -26.12 7.31
CA PRO A 21 2.17 -26.29 6.07
C PRO A 21 1.42 -25.68 4.88
N PHE A 22 2.16 -25.24 3.88
CA PHE A 22 1.61 -24.68 2.65
C PHE A 22 1.96 -25.51 1.42
N ASN A 23 1.04 -25.60 0.52
CA ASN A 23 1.25 -26.15 -0.83
C ASN A 23 1.78 -25.06 -1.77
N GLU A 24 2.35 -25.49 -2.93
CA GLU A 24 3.07 -24.59 -3.83
C GLU A 24 2.20 -23.53 -4.51
N LYS A 25 0.92 -23.80 -4.79
CA LYS A 25 0.10 -22.93 -5.63
C LYS A 25 -1.11 -22.35 -4.92
N ILE A 26 -2.01 -23.19 -4.47
CA ILE A 26 -3.31 -22.80 -3.92
C ILE A 26 -3.47 -23.47 -2.57
N ASN A 27 -3.81 -22.67 -1.56
CA ASN A 27 -4.13 -23.13 -0.22
C ASN A 27 -5.53 -22.63 0.13
N ILE A 28 -6.43 -23.53 0.49
CA ILE A 28 -7.81 -23.22 0.86
C ILE A 28 -7.99 -23.52 2.35
N PHE A 29 -8.35 -22.49 3.11
CA PHE A 29 -8.63 -22.60 4.55
C PHE A 29 -10.13 -22.54 4.79
N TYR A 30 -10.70 -23.61 5.31
CA TYR A 30 -12.13 -23.72 5.63
C TYR A 30 -12.34 -24.10 7.10
N GLY A 31 -13.54 -23.91 7.60
CA GLY A 31 -13.94 -24.20 8.99
C GLY A 31 -14.97 -23.20 9.50
N ASP A 32 -15.42 -23.37 10.74
CA ASP A 32 -16.46 -22.56 11.37
C ASP A 32 -16.08 -21.09 11.54
N ASN A 33 -17.09 -20.24 11.73
CA ASN A 33 -16.87 -18.85 12.07
C ASN A 33 -16.15 -18.74 13.42
N GLY A 34 -15.13 -17.90 13.49
CA GLY A 34 -14.30 -17.77 14.70
C GLY A 34 -13.13 -18.75 14.81
N SER A 35 -13.00 -19.76 13.93
CA SER A 35 -11.90 -20.75 13.97
C SER A 35 -10.50 -20.15 13.75
N GLY A 36 -10.40 -18.90 13.30
CA GLY A 36 -9.12 -18.19 13.12
C GLY A 36 -8.62 -18.09 11.68
N LYS A 37 -9.43 -18.45 10.67
CA LYS A 37 -9.03 -18.33 9.25
C LYS A 37 -8.47 -16.97 8.89
N THR A 38 -9.16 -15.91 9.26
CA THR A 38 -8.69 -14.53 9.01
C THR A 38 -7.47 -14.18 9.86
N ASN A 39 -7.33 -14.74 11.05
CA ASN A 39 -6.14 -14.52 11.89
C ASN A 39 -4.90 -15.20 11.29
N LEU A 40 -5.07 -16.36 10.63
CA LEU A 40 -4.00 -16.99 9.86
C LEU A 40 -3.56 -16.10 8.68
N LEU A 41 -4.49 -15.58 7.89
CA LEU A 41 -4.17 -14.65 6.78
C LEU A 41 -3.55 -13.35 7.31
N GLU A 42 -4.01 -12.85 8.46
CA GLU A 42 -3.43 -11.68 9.12
C GLU A 42 -1.97 -11.93 9.51
N SER A 43 -1.65 -13.12 10.07
CA SER A 43 -0.28 -13.49 10.44
C SER A 43 0.66 -13.50 9.22
N ILE A 44 0.22 -14.01 8.08
CA ILE A 44 0.97 -13.99 6.82
C ILE A 44 1.22 -12.56 6.36
N SER A 45 0.22 -11.69 6.44
CA SER A 45 0.34 -10.30 6.01
C SER A 45 1.32 -9.48 6.84
N LEU A 46 1.68 -9.93 8.04
CA LEU A 46 2.66 -9.29 8.91
C LEU A 46 4.11 -9.54 8.47
N LEU A 47 4.36 -10.45 7.54
CA LEU A 47 5.68 -10.67 6.94
C LEU A 47 6.17 -9.44 6.15
N SER A 48 5.28 -8.59 5.69
CA SER A 48 5.62 -7.33 5.03
C SER A 48 5.61 -6.15 6.01
N LYS A 49 6.13 -5.02 5.53
CA LYS A 49 6.06 -3.74 6.24
C LYS A 49 4.58 -3.34 6.49
N GLY A 50 4.28 -2.83 7.68
CA GLY A 50 2.92 -2.38 8.03
C GLY A 50 2.32 -3.16 9.20
N ARG A 51 0.99 -2.97 9.44
CA ARG A 51 0.26 -3.49 10.59
C ARG A 51 -0.68 -4.67 10.24
N GLY A 52 -0.40 -5.35 9.12
CA GLY A 52 -1.24 -6.45 8.66
C GLY A 52 -2.56 -6.02 8.01
N ILE A 53 -3.40 -6.99 7.68
CA ILE A 53 -4.65 -6.83 6.91
C ILE A 53 -5.60 -5.82 7.56
N ARG A 54 -5.80 -5.95 8.88
CA ARG A 54 -6.76 -5.12 9.65
C ARG A 54 -6.18 -3.81 10.16
N ASN A 55 -4.91 -3.51 9.84
CA ASN A 55 -4.20 -2.32 10.34
C ASN A 55 -4.30 -2.15 11.88
N SER A 56 -4.31 -3.25 12.60
CA SER A 56 -4.49 -3.30 14.06
C SER A 56 -3.26 -2.77 14.80
N ASN A 57 -3.45 -2.25 16.01
CA ASN A 57 -2.34 -2.00 16.92
C ASN A 57 -1.65 -3.32 17.26
N ILE A 58 -0.34 -3.30 17.39
CA ILE A 58 0.47 -4.51 17.64
C ILE A 58 0.07 -5.20 18.94
N SER A 59 -0.28 -4.43 19.97
CA SER A 59 -0.82 -4.97 21.23
C SER A 59 -2.07 -5.83 21.04
N ASN A 60 -2.95 -5.45 20.11
CA ASN A 60 -4.19 -6.19 19.83
C ASN A 60 -3.97 -7.51 19.07
N LEU A 61 -2.77 -7.72 18.54
CA LEU A 61 -2.38 -8.97 17.88
C LEU A 61 -1.93 -10.05 18.87
N ILE A 62 -1.52 -9.63 20.08
CA ILE A 62 -1.06 -10.52 21.13
C ILE A 62 -2.27 -11.26 21.71
N LYS A 63 -2.12 -12.55 21.95
CA LYS A 63 -3.14 -13.35 22.62
C LYS A 63 -3.41 -12.81 24.04
N LYS A 64 -4.67 -12.81 24.47
CA LYS A 64 -5.04 -12.38 25.82
C LYS A 64 -4.25 -13.14 26.89
N ASN A 65 -3.76 -12.42 27.89
CA ASN A 65 -2.90 -12.91 28.97
C ASN A 65 -1.47 -13.31 28.56
N GLU A 66 -1.01 -12.92 27.37
CA GLU A 66 0.34 -13.12 26.91
C GLU A 66 1.05 -11.77 26.73
N ASN A 67 2.39 -11.77 26.78
CA ASN A 67 3.17 -10.52 26.69
C ASN A 67 3.67 -10.23 25.29
N GLN A 68 3.77 -11.25 24.44
CA GLN A 68 4.28 -11.14 23.10
C GLN A 68 3.73 -12.23 22.19
N PHE A 69 3.76 -12.00 20.90
CA PHE A 69 3.53 -13.03 19.90
C PHE A 69 4.81 -13.29 19.09
N LYS A 70 4.87 -14.47 18.48
CA LYS A 70 5.91 -14.84 17.53
C LYS A 70 5.29 -15.57 16.34
N ILE A 71 5.76 -15.23 15.15
CA ILE A 71 5.37 -15.88 13.90
C ILE A 71 6.67 -16.24 13.18
N LYS A 72 6.87 -17.52 12.89
CA LYS A 72 8.00 -18.03 12.12
C LYS A 72 7.51 -18.53 10.77
N ASN A 73 8.25 -18.25 9.72
CA ASN A 73 7.97 -18.71 8.37
C ASN A 73 9.25 -19.16 7.70
N LEU A 74 9.19 -20.27 6.99
CA LEU A 74 10.21 -20.64 6.04
C LEU A 74 9.76 -20.20 4.64
N LEU A 75 10.45 -19.20 4.11
CA LEU A 75 10.21 -18.67 2.76
C LEU A 75 11.28 -19.17 1.82
N GLU A 76 10.86 -19.70 0.69
CA GLU A 76 11.72 -19.99 -0.44
C GLU A 76 11.67 -18.82 -1.42
N ILE A 77 12.82 -18.16 -1.66
CA ILE A 77 12.98 -17.01 -2.57
C ILE A 77 14.13 -17.36 -3.52
N LYS A 78 13.84 -17.48 -4.83
CA LYS A 78 14.85 -17.81 -5.84
C LYS A 78 15.67 -19.06 -5.47
N ASN A 79 15.01 -20.12 -5.02
CA ASN A 79 15.58 -21.41 -4.58
C ASN A 79 16.44 -21.35 -3.31
N ASN A 80 16.49 -20.24 -2.60
CA ASN A 80 17.10 -20.15 -1.28
C ASN A 80 16.01 -20.11 -0.20
N ILE A 81 16.28 -20.76 0.93
CA ILE A 81 15.37 -20.81 2.09
C ILE A 81 15.81 -19.76 3.09
N TYR A 82 14.85 -18.96 3.55
CA TYR A 82 15.01 -17.92 4.56
C TYR A 82 14.10 -18.19 5.75
N ASP A 83 14.64 -18.14 6.95
CA ASP A 83 13.84 -18.10 8.20
C ASP A 83 13.41 -16.65 8.45
N ILE A 84 12.11 -16.41 8.37
CA ILE A 84 11.53 -15.10 8.65
C ILE A 84 10.78 -15.16 9.96
N GLN A 85 11.21 -14.37 10.93
CA GLN A 85 10.56 -14.27 12.24
C GLN A 85 9.92 -12.88 12.39
N VAL A 86 8.64 -12.87 12.74
CA VAL A 86 7.93 -11.65 13.14
C VAL A 86 7.56 -11.77 14.60
N LYS A 87 7.97 -10.82 15.42
CA LYS A 87 7.66 -10.79 16.85
C LYS A 87 7.18 -9.41 17.29
N SER A 88 6.45 -9.37 18.39
CA SER A 88 6.17 -8.14 19.11
C SER A 88 7.20 -7.94 20.22
N GLU A 89 7.73 -6.74 20.36
CA GLU A 89 8.53 -6.34 21.52
C GLU A 89 7.85 -5.21 22.28
N ASN A 90 7.88 -5.31 23.61
CA ASN A 90 7.40 -4.26 24.48
C ASN A 90 8.55 -3.30 24.81
N ASN A 91 8.42 -2.03 24.41
CA ASN A 91 9.36 -0.98 24.72
C ASN A 91 8.59 0.16 25.41
N ASN A 92 8.80 0.35 26.70
CA ASN A 92 8.15 1.40 27.49
C ASN A 92 6.62 1.45 27.29
N ASN A 93 5.93 0.34 27.48
CA ASN A 93 4.47 0.17 27.29
C ASN A 93 3.98 0.36 25.85
N LYS A 94 4.88 0.40 24.86
CA LYS A 94 4.52 0.43 23.44
C LYS A 94 5.03 -0.84 22.76
N HIS A 95 4.10 -1.61 22.24
CA HIS A 95 4.44 -2.80 21.43
C HIS A 95 4.87 -2.38 20.03
N LYS A 96 6.03 -2.86 19.60
CA LYS A 96 6.55 -2.72 18.24
C LYS A 96 6.65 -4.06 17.56
N LYS A 97 6.41 -4.08 16.26
CA LYS A 97 6.66 -5.24 15.40
C LYS A 97 8.12 -5.23 14.97
N ILE A 98 8.80 -6.34 15.15
CA ILE A 98 10.16 -6.59 14.66
C ILE A 98 10.10 -7.76 13.70
N ILE A 99 10.84 -7.64 12.60
CA ILE A 99 11.00 -8.69 11.59
C ILE A 99 12.48 -9.02 11.51
N ASN A 100 12.83 -10.29 11.59
CA ASN A 100 14.17 -10.81 11.39
C ASN A 100 14.17 -11.71 10.15
N VAL A 101 15.25 -11.66 9.40
CA VAL A 101 15.55 -12.53 8.25
C VAL A 101 16.82 -13.29 8.59
N ASN A 102 16.74 -14.61 8.79
CA ASN A 102 17.87 -15.42 9.27
C ASN A 102 18.53 -14.82 10.54
N ASP A 103 17.70 -14.44 11.51
CA ASP A 103 18.06 -13.78 12.77
C ASP A 103 18.65 -12.36 12.65
N ASP A 104 18.76 -11.79 11.44
CA ASP A 104 19.18 -10.41 11.20
C ASP A 104 17.98 -9.47 11.03
N SER A 105 17.99 -8.35 11.79
CA SER A 105 17.01 -7.27 11.72
C SER A 105 17.55 -5.98 11.10
N SER A 106 18.68 -6.06 10.42
CA SER A 106 19.31 -4.93 9.75
C SER A 106 18.37 -4.32 8.70
N ARG A 107 18.63 -3.06 8.34
CA ARG A 107 17.87 -2.37 7.30
C ARG A 107 18.00 -3.08 5.95
N ASP A 108 19.19 -3.60 5.64
CA ASP A 108 19.47 -4.27 4.37
C ASP A 108 18.68 -5.57 4.24
N SER A 109 18.60 -6.38 5.32
CA SER A 109 17.78 -7.60 5.35
C SER A 109 16.29 -7.31 5.23
N LEU A 110 15.80 -6.23 5.84
CA LEU A 110 14.41 -5.80 5.70
C LEU A 110 14.12 -5.24 4.30
N ASP A 111 15.03 -4.50 3.70
CA ASP A 111 14.88 -4.00 2.33
C ASP A 111 14.93 -5.14 1.31
N PHE A 112 15.79 -6.15 1.53
CA PHE A 112 15.77 -7.39 0.76
C PHE A 112 14.41 -8.10 0.84
N LEU A 113 13.88 -8.32 2.04
CA LEU A 113 12.58 -8.97 2.22
C LEU A 113 11.46 -8.19 1.53
N ASN A 114 11.42 -6.87 1.74
CA ASN A 114 10.41 -5.99 1.14
C ASN A 114 10.50 -5.93 -0.39
N SER A 115 11.71 -6.09 -0.96
CA SER A 115 11.88 -6.17 -2.41
C SER A 115 11.51 -7.53 -3.00
N SER A 116 11.59 -8.58 -2.21
CA SER A 116 11.32 -9.96 -2.63
C SER A 116 9.88 -10.38 -2.43
N LEU A 117 9.16 -9.77 -1.47
CA LEU A 117 7.83 -10.19 -1.04
C LEU A 117 6.83 -9.04 -1.11
N SER A 118 5.77 -9.25 -1.88
CA SER A 118 4.62 -8.35 -1.90
C SER A 118 3.32 -9.13 -1.71
N PHE A 119 2.36 -8.52 -1.01
CA PHE A 119 1.04 -9.10 -0.78
C PHE A 119 -0.04 -8.30 -1.48
N LEU A 120 -0.84 -8.99 -2.27
CA LEU A 120 -2.11 -8.49 -2.73
C LEU A 120 -3.22 -9.22 -1.97
N ILE A 121 -4.01 -8.47 -1.23
CA ILE A 121 -5.04 -9.02 -0.35
C ILE A 121 -6.38 -8.47 -0.77
N PHE A 122 -7.32 -9.37 -1.05
CA PHE A 122 -8.71 -9.04 -1.31
C PHE A 122 -9.54 -9.35 -0.06
N LEU A 123 -10.21 -8.33 0.46
CA LEU A 123 -11.08 -8.43 1.63
C LEU A 123 -12.54 -8.26 1.19
N PRO A 124 -13.52 -8.83 1.93
CA PRO A 124 -14.93 -8.63 1.62
C PRO A 124 -15.34 -7.15 1.52
N GLU A 125 -14.72 -6.28 2.32
CA GLU A 125 -14.98 -4.84 2.27
C GLU A 125 -14.54 -4.20 0.93
N MET A 126 -13.66 -4.84 0.18
CA MET A 126 -13.21 -4.37 -1.14
C MET A 126 -14.26 -4.56 -2.24
N GLU A 127 -15.28 -5.40 -2.05
CA GLU A 127 -16.45 -5.47 -2.93
C GLU A 127 -17.12 -4.10 -3.06
N ARG A 128 -17.02 -3.28 -2.02
CA ARG A 128 -17.56 -1.91 -1.98
C ARG A 128 -16.51 -0.84 -2.27
N LEU A 129 -15.42 -1.18 -2.97
CA LEU A 129 -14.33 -0.23 -3.23
C LEU A 129 -14.84 1.04 -3.90
N PHE A 130 -15.68 0.91 -4.91
CA PHE A 130 -16.22 2.06 -5.65
C PHE A 130 -17.32 2.83 -4.90
N LEU A 131 -17.87 2.26 -3.83
CA LEU A 131 -18.75 2.96 -2.88
C LEU A 131 -17.95 3.64 -1.75
N SER A 132 -16.67 3.35 -1.62
CA SER A 132 -15.80 3.91 -0.58
C SER A 132 -15.29 5.31 -0.96
N SER A 133 -14.46 5.91 -0.08
CA SER A 133 -13.87 7.23 -0.35
C SER A 133 -12.84 7.18 -1.49
N PRO A 134 -12.62 8.32 -2.20
CA PRO A 134 -11.54 8.45 -3.19
C PRO A 134 -10.16 8.04 -2.65
N SER A 135 -9.89 8.30 -1.37
CA SER A 135 -8.65 7.90 -0.71
C SER A 135 -8.46 6.37 -0.69
N ASN A 136 -9.52 5.61 -0.42
CA ASN A 136 -9.48 4.15 -0.41
C ASN A 136 -9.25 3.60 -1.83
N ARG A 137 -9.88 4.20 -2.84
CA ARG A 137 -9.68 3.82 -4.24
C ARG A 137 -8.25 4.09 -4.72
N ARG A 138 -7.68 5.26 -4.36
CA ARG A 138 -6.26 5.54 -4.62
C ARG A 138 -5.33 4.54 -3.93
N ASN A 139 -5.57 4.28 -2.65
CA ASN A 139 -4.77 3.32 -1.90
C ASN A 139 -4.82 1.92 -2.50
N PHE A 140 -5.96 1.51 -3.06
CA PHE A 140 -6.08 0.25 -3.77
C PHE A 140 -5.20 0.23 -5.03
N LEU A 141 -5.31 1.26 -5.88
CA LEU A 141 -4.49 1.39 -7.09
C LEU A 141 -2.99 1.44 -6.74
N ASP A 142 -2.62 2.23 -5.74
CA ASP A 142 -1.24 2.35 -5.28
C ASP A 142 -0.67 1.02 -4.77
N ARG A 143 -1.49 0.17 -4.13
CA ARG A 143 -1.09 -1.18 -3.73
C ARG A 143 -0.82 -2.09 -4.93
N LEU A 144 -1.63 -2.01 -5.98
CA LEU A 144 -1.40 -2.77 -7.22
C LEU A 144 -0.07 -2.37 -7.85
N ILE A 145 0.22 -1.07 -7.95
CA ILE A 145 1.49 -0.58 -8.49
C ILE A 145 2.66 -1.03 -7.61
N PHE A 146 2.53 -0.89 -6.30
CA PHE A 146 3.57 -1.30 -5.35
C PHE A 146 3.89 -2.79 -5.43
N SER A 147 2.89 -3.65 -5.69
CA SER A 147 3.12 -5.09 -5.83
C SER A 147 4.01 -5.45 -7.03
N GLU A 148 4.11 -4.59 -8.02
CA GLU A 148 4.94 -4.76 -9.22
C GLU A 148 6.23 -3.91 -9.20
N LYS A 149 6.17 -2.72 -8.57
CA LYS A 149 7.25 -1.74 -8.52
C LYS A 149 7.55 -1.34 -7.07
N ASN A 150 8.49 -2.03 -6.43
CA ASN A 150 8.81 -1.85 -5.01
C ASN A 150 9.24 -0.43 -4.63
N ASP A 151 9.88 0.30 -5.55
CA ASP A 151 10.31 1.68 -5.31
C ASP A 151 9.16 2.69 -5.31
N TYR A 152 7.96 2.31 -5.76
CA TYR A 152 6.80 3.19 -5.79
C TYR A 152 6.46 3.80 -4.42
N ASN A 153 6.65 3.04 -3.34
CA ASN A 153 6.45 3.56 -1.99
C ASN A 153 7.43 4.70 -1.63
N LYS A 154 8.66 4.68 -2.15
CA LYS A 154 9.63 5.76 -1.95
C LYS A 154 9.14 7.04 -2.63
N ILE A 155 8.60 6.91 -3.85
CA ILE A 155 8.02 8.01 -4.64
C ILE A 155 6.84 8.63 -3.88
N ILE A 156 5.87 7.83 -3.45
CA ILE A 156 4.70 8.29 -2.68
C ILE A 156 5.10 8.96 -1.36
N ASN A 157 6.06 8.40 -0.63
CA ASN A 157 6.52 8.97 0.64
C ASN A 157 7.25 10.29 0.44
N ARG A 158 8.08 10.42 -0.61
CA ARG A 158 8.76 11.67 -0.99
C ARG A 158 7.73 12.75 -1.36
N TYR A 159 6.73 12.39 -2.16
CA TYR A 159 5.62 13.29 -2.49
C TYR A 159 4.89 13.79 -1.24
N LYS A 160 4.50 12.88 -0.35
CA LYS A 160 3.83 13.23 0.92
C LYS A 160 4.68 14.12 1.82
N LYS A 161 5.99 13.86 1.90
CA LYS A 161 6.93 14.67 2.68
C LYS A 161 6.96 16.11 2.14
N ASN A 162 7.11 16.27 0.83
CA ASN A 162 7.14 17.60 0.19
C ASN A 162 5.81 18.34 0.34
N LEU A 163 4.65 17.63 0.30
CA LEU A 163 3.35 18.24 0.59
C LEU A 163 3.27 18.81 2.02
N ILE A 164 3.73 18.03 3.01
CA ILE A 164 3.73 18.46 4.41
C ILE A 164 4.68 19.66 4.59
N GLU A 165 5.84 19.63 3.96
CA GLU A 165 6.85 20.67 4.03
C GLU A 165 6.34 21.97 3.38
N ARG A 166 5.77 21.90 2.17
CA ARG A 166 5.12 23.03 1.51
C ARG A 166 4.04 23.66 2.41
N ASN A 167 3.18 22.81 2.98
CA ASN A 167 2.11 23.30 3.86
C ASN A 167 2.64 24.02 5.11
N LYS A 168 3.74 23.56 5.70
CA LYS A 168 4.39 24.23 6.83
C LYS A 168 4.92 25.59 6.43
N ILE A 169 5.63 25.70 5.32
CA ILE A 169 6.19 26.97 4.83
C ILE A 169 5.08 27.98 4.56
N LEU A 170 3.97 27.55 3.94
CA LEU A 170 2.82 28.43 3.67
C LEU A 170 2.11 28.94 4.94
N GLN A 171 2.36 28.35 6.09
CA GLN A 171 1.81 28.78 7.39
C GLN A 171 2.78 29.67 8.19
N GLU A 172 4.02 29.86 7.71
CA GLU A 172 4.99 30.74 8.34
C GLU A 172 4.69 32.20 8.05
N ASN A 173 5.06 33.12 8.98
CA ASN A 173 4.88 34.55 8.79
C ASN A 173 5.76 35.14 7.70
N TYR A 174 6.87 34.48 7.40
CA TYR A 174 7.79 34.84 6.32
C TYR A 174 8.04 33.62 5.46
N ILE A 175 7.79 33.76 4.16
CA ILE A 175 7.97 32.69 3.16
C ILE A 175 9.27 32.94 2.41
N ASP A 176 10.21 31.98 2.48
CA ASP A 176 11.35 31.95 1.59
C ASP A 176 10.89 31.48 0.19
N ASP A 177 10.82 32.43 -0.75
CA ASP A 177 10.34 32.16 -2.11
C ASP A 177 11.21 31.16 -2.87
N ASN A 178 12.52 31.13 -2.64
CA ASN A 178 13.41 30.16 -3.28
C ASN A 178 13.15 28.74 -2.75
N TRP A 179 12.98 28.63 -1.44
CA TRP A 179 12.74 27.33 -0.81
C TRP A 179 11.40 26.74 -1.24
N ILE A 180 10.31 27.48 -1.13
CA ILE A 180 8.98 27.00 -1.53
C ILE A 180 8.92 26.68 -3.03
N HIS A 181 9.58 27.48 -3.88
CA HIS A 181 9.64 27.23 -5.31
C HIS A 181 10.34 25.90 -5.63
N ASN A 182 11.44 25.60 -4.96
CA ASN A 182 12.14 24.32 -5.14
C ASN A 182 11.26 23.11 -4.69
N ILE A 183 10.54 23.24 -3.60
CA ILE A 183 9.61 22.20 -3.13
C ILE A 183 8.46 22.00 -4.13
N GLU A 184 7.92 23.10 -4.70
CA GLU A 184 6.86 23.04 -5.70
C GLU A 184 7.32 22.39 -7.00
N LYS A 185 8.54 22.66 -7.45
CA LYS A 185 9.15 21.94 -8.59
C LYS A 185 9.28 20.44 -8.33
N GLU A 186 9.75 20.06 -7.14
CA GLU A 186 9.84 18.64 -6.77
C GLU A 186 8.46 18.00 -6.68
N LEU A 187 7.46 18.69 -6.12
CA LEU A 187 6.08 18.24 -6.08
C LEU A 187 5.51 18.01 -7.48
N ALA A 188 5.74 18.95 -8.40
CA ALA A 188 5.28 18.85 -9.78
C ALA A 188 5.92 17.63 -10.47
N LYS A 189 7.25 17.48 -10.37
CA LYS A 189 7.98 16.36 -10.95
C LYS A 189 7.49 15.00 -10.44
N ILE A 190 7.43 14.83 -9.11
CA ILE A 190 7.03 13.58 -8.50
C ILE A 190 5.52 13.33 -8.71
N GLY A 191 4.72 14.39 -8.70
CA GLY A 191 3.28 14.31 -8.96
C GLY A 191 2.96 13.78 -10.35
N LEU A 192 3.64 14.26 -11.38
CA LEU A 192 3.51 13.76 -12.75
C LEU A 192 3.97 12.30 -12.84
N GLU A 193 5.09 11.93 -12.22
CA GLU A 193 5.55 10.53 -12.18
C GLU A 193 4.48 9.61 -11.55
N ILE A 194 3.78 10.05 -10.51
CA ILE A 194 2.69 9.27 -9.89
C ILE A 194 1.52 9.11 -10.86
N TYR A 195 1.12 10.17 -11.57
CA TYR A 195 0.06 10.08 -12.58
C TYR A 195 0.42 9.10 -13.69
N ASP A 196 1.63 9.18 -14.22
CA ASP A 196 2.11 8.29 -15.29
C ASP A 196 2.09 6.82 -14.86
N LEU A 197 2.57 6.53 -13.65
CA LEU A 197 2.57 5.17 -13.09
C LEU A 197 1.15 4.63 -12.86
N ARG A 198 0.24 5.48 -12.39
CA ARG A 198 -1.17 5.11 -12.22
C ARG A 198 -1.85 4.85 -13.56
N ASN A 199 -1.64 5.71 -14.55
CA ASN A 199 -2.22 5.54 -15.88
C ASN A 199 -1.68 4.29 -16.58
N ALA A 200 -0.36 4.06 -16.54
CA ALA A 200 0.22 2.83 -17.08
C ALA A 200 -0.39 1.56 -16.45
N LYS A 201 -0.62 1.59 -15.12
CA LYS A 201 -1.28 0.47 -14.45
C LYS A 201 -2.74 0.30 -14.88
N LEU A 202 -3.49 1.38 -15.00
CA LEU A 202 -4.89 1.33 -15.46
C LEU A 202 -5.00 0.86 -16.90
N GLN A 203 -4.10 1.29 -17.78
CA GLN A 203 -4.03 0.81 -19.14
C GLN A 203 -3.81 -0.71 -19.18
N SER A 204 -2.82 -1.20 -18.43
CA SER A 204 -2.57 -2.65 -18.30
C SER A 204 -3.80 -3.42 -17.80
N LEU A 205 -4.54 -2.90 -16.80
CA LEU A 205 -5.76 -3.51 -16.30
C LEU A 205 -6.87 -3.52 -17.35
N ASN A 206 -7.07 -2.41 -18.06
CA ASN A 206 -8.07 -2.31 -19.12
C ASN A 206 -7.76 -3.28 -20.28
N ASP A 207 -6.49 -3.45 -20.63
CA ASP A 207 -6.09 -4.42 -21.66
C ASP A 207 -6.34 -5.87 -21.21
N HIS A 208 -6.13 -6.19 -19.94
CA HIS A 208 -6.49 -7.49 -19.37
C HIS A 208 -8.01 -7.72 -19.40
N ILE A 209 -8.83 -6.72 -19.04
CA ILE A 209 -10.29 -6.80 -19.11
C ILE A 209 -10.75 -7.06 -20.56
N LYS A 210 -10.20 -6.32 -21.54
CA LYS A 210 -10.51 -6.51 -22.95
C LYS A 210 -10.15 -7.92 -23.42
N ASN A 211 -9.01 -8.47 -22.97
CA ASN A 211 -8.59 -9.83 -23.33
C ASN A 211 -9.49 -10.90 -22.70
N LEU A 212 -9.97 -10.71 -21.48
CA LEU A 212 -10.95 -11.60 -20.85
C LEU A 212 -12.28 -11.61 -21.62
N ASN A 213 -12.74 -10.45 -22.11
CA ASN A 213 -13.93 -10.35 -22.92
C ASN A 213 -13.78 -11.04 -24.29
N LYS A 214 -12.63 -10.85 -24.97
CA LYS A 214 -12.37 -11.53 -26.28
C LYS A 214 -12.46 -13.05 -26.19
N ASN A 215 -12.12 -13.61 -25.04
CA ASN A 215 -12.20 -15.07 -24.83
C ASN A 215 -13.62 -15.54 -24.42
N ASN A 216 -14.64 -14.72 -24.56
CA ASN A 216 -16.05 -14.98 -24.18
C ASN A 216 -16.22 -15.50 -22.75
N LYS A 217 -15.24 -15.25 -21.87
CA LYS A 217 -15.28 -15.72 -20.51
C LYS A 217 -16.17 -14.83 -19.64
N TYR A 218 -16.23 -13.55 -19.99
CA TYR A 218 -17.05 -12.53 -19.31
C TYR A 218 -17.46 -11.47 -20.35
N ASN A 219 -18.60 -10.84 -20.14
CA ASN A 219 -19.07 -9.70 -20.95
C ASN A 219 -19.07 -8.43 -20.09
N PHE A 220 -17.86 -7.90 -19.79
CA PHE A 220 -17.72 -6.69 -19.01
C PHE A 220 -17.33 -5.52 -19.92
N ASN A 221 -18.22 -4.59 -20.13
CA ASN A 221 -17.91 -3.33 -20.81
C ASN A 221 -17.45 -2.27 -19.76
N ILE A 222 -16.27 -2.49 -19.21
CA ILE A 222 -15.69 -1.71 -18.11
C ILE A 222 -14.44 -1.00 -18.59
N ASP A 223 -14.34 0.29 -18.23
CA ASP A 223 -13.15 1.12 -18.47
C ASP A 223 -12.74 1.83 -17.17
N LEU A 224 -11.49 1.64 -16.76
CA LEU A 224 -10.92 2.23 -15.55
C LEU A 224 -10.14 3.49 -15.91
N LYS A 225 -10.42 4.60 -15.22
CA LYS A 225 -9.76 5.90 -15.45
C LYS A 225 -9.41 6.60 -14.15
N ILE A 226 -8.38 7.47 -14.23
CA ILE A 226 -8.19 8.52 -13.24
C ILE A 226 -9.10 9.68 -13.62
N LYS A 227 -9.84 10.18 -12.64
CA LYS A 227 -10.61 11.42 -12.75
C LYS A 227 -9.90 12.50 -11.94
N ASP A 228 -9.42 13.52 -12.63
CA ASP A 228 -8.79 14.67 -11.99
C ASP A 228 -8.85 15.87 -12.94
N SER A 229 -9.60 16.91 -12.55
CA SER A 229 -9.85 18.07 -13.40
C SER A 229 -8.59 18.83 -13.80
N PHE A 230 -7.54 18.79 -12.99
CA PHE A 230 -6.26 19.43 -13.32
C PHE A 230 -5.44 18.59 -14.29
N TYR A 231 -5.40 17.28 -14.09
CA TYR A 231 -4.71 16.35 -14.95
C TYR A 231 -5.37 16.25 -16.33
N ASP A 232 -6.69 16.17 -16.36
CA ASP A 232 -7.52 16.06 -17.57
C ASP A 232 -7.40 17.31 -18.47
N SER A 233 -7.00 18.48 -17.94
CA SER A 233 -6.76 19.71 -18.70
C SER A 233 -5.39 19.76 -19.40
N GLY A 234 -4.62 18.67 -19.40
CA GLY A 234 -3.29 18.62 -20.01
C GLY A 234 -2.20 19.15 -19.08
N LEU A 235 -2.14 18.63 -17.87
CA LEU A 235 -1.16 19.04 -16.86
C LEU A 235 0.25 18.61 -17.27
N ASP A 236 1.08 19.59 -17.66
CA ASP A 236 2.52 19.45 -17.81
C ASP A 236 3.26 20.00 -16.58
N PHE A 237 4.59 19.91 -16.60
CA PHE A 237 5.44 20.37 -15.51
C PHE A 237 5.28 21.86 -15.22
N GLU A 238 5.27 22.70 -16.26
CA GLU A 238 5.20 24.15 -16.13
C GLU A 238 3.84 24.60 -15.60
N ASN A 239 2.77 24.03 -16.16
CA ASN A 239 1.40 24.27 -15.70
C ASN A 239 1.19 23.79 -14.27
N TYR A 240 1.81 22.67 -13.88
CA TYR A 240 1.71 22.21 -12.50
C TYR A 240 2.39 23.17 -11.53
N CYS A 241 3.62 23.62 -11.82
CA CYS A 241 4.32 24.62 -11.01
C CYS A 241 3.52 25.92 -10.92
N LYS A 242 2.98 26.42 -12.05
CA LYS A 242 2.15 27.62 -12.09
C LYS A 242 0.90 27.49 -11.23
N ASN A 243 0.21 26.36 -11.30
CA ASN A 243 -0.99 26.13 -10.51
C ASN A 243 -0.69 26.00 -9.00
N LEU A 244 0.46 25.41 -8.62
CA LEU A 244 0.91 25.39 -7.23
C LEU A 244 1.18 26.82 -6.71
N LEU A 245 1.81 27.67 -7.52
CA LEU A 245 2.05 29.07 -7.21
C LEU A 245 0.72 29.83 -6.99
N ILE A 246 -0.22 29.71 -7.94
CA ILE A 246 -1.54 30.38 -7.87
C ILE A 246 -2.34 29.91 -6.65
N SER A 247 -2.21 28.65 -6.23
CA SER A 247 -2.98 28.08 -5.14
C SER A 247 -2.41 28.41 -3.75
N ARG A 248 -1.26 29.07 -3.63
CA ARG A 248 -0.57 29.34 -2.34
C ARG A 248 -1.49 30.00 -1.30
N ASP A 249 -2.20 31.07 -1.70
CA ASP A 249 -3.09 31.80 -0.79
C ASP A 249 -4.27 30.95 -0.29
N TYR A 250 -4.80 30.12 -1.16
CA TYR A 250 -5.85 29.18 -0.80
C TYR A 250 -5.32 28.08 0.11
N ASP A 251 -4.20 27.46 -0.27
CA ASP A 251 -3.60 26.36 0.45
C ASP A 251 -3.11 26.77 1.85
N SER A 252 -2.63 28.02 2.00
CA SER A 252 -2.23 28.58 3.31
C SER A 252 -3.40 28.69 4.28
N LYS A 253 -4.59 29.07 3.78
CA LYS A 253 -5.80 29.27 4.61
C LYS A 253 -6.48 27.96 5.00
N PHE A 254 -6.55 26.98 4.06
CA PHE A 254 -7.30 25.74 4.25
C PHE A 254 -6.43 24.54 4.55
N GLY A 255 -5.12 24.66 4.44
CA GLY A 255 -4.15 23.59 4.61
C GLY A 255 -4.09 22.61 3.44
N GLY A 256 -2.92 21.98 3.24
CA GLY A 256 -2.68 21.02 2.19
C GLY A 256 -2.42 21.64 0.81
N SER A 257 -2.71 20.89 -0.25
CA SER A 257 -2.68 21.37 -1.63
C SER A 257 -3.99 21.07 -2.33
N LYS A 258 -4.49 22.03 -3.11
CA LYS A 258 -5.73 21.88 -3.89
C LYS A 258 -5.54 20.95 -5.08
N ILE A 259 -4.33 20.82 -5.61
CA ILE A 259 -3.99 20.06 -6.82
C ILE A 259 -2.97 18.97 -6.56
N GLY A 260 -3.02 17.93 -7.38
CA GLY A 260 -2.05 16.84 -7.42
C GLY A 260 -2.64 15.44 -7.22
N PRO A 261 -1.85 14.38 -7.42
CA PRO A 261 -2.31 12.99 -7.45
C PRO A 261 -3.00 12.53 -6.16
N HIS A 262 -2.82 13.23 -5.05
CA HIS A 262 -3.54 12.98 -3.78
C HIS A 262 -5.01 13.45 -3.83
N LYS A 263 -5.41 14.22 -4.84
CA LYS A 263 -6.80 14.68 -5.07
C LYS A 263 -7.51 13.88 -6.16
N SER A 264 -6.76 13.18 -7.03
CA SER A 264 -7.34 12.36 -8.09
C SER A 264 -8.23 11.25 -7.56
N ASP A 265 -9.09 10.72 -8.40
CA ASP A 265 -9.96 9.60 -8.08
C ASP A 265 -9.85 8.48 -9.12
N LEU A 266 -9.99 7.23 -8.67
CA LEU A 266 -10.15 6.08 -9.54
C LEU A 266 -11.64 5.88 -9.81
N VAL A 267 -12.03 5.99 -11.07
CA VAL A 267 -13.42 5.79 -11.50
C VAL A 267 -13.54 4.61 -12.45
N VAL A 268 -14.72 4.02 -12.46
CA VAL A 268 -15.12 2.94 -13.37
C VAL A 268 -16.24 3.46 -14.23
N ASN A 269 -16.05 3.40 -15.52
CA ASN A 269 -17.12 3.60 -16.49
C ASN A 269 -17.64 2.23 -16.93
N ILE A 270 -18.93 2.05 -16.87
CA ILE A 270 -19.63 0.91 -17.41
C ILE A 270 -20.33 1.42 -18.68
N ASN A 271 -19.85 0.99 -19.83
CA ASN A 271 -20.49 1.32 -21.09
C ASN A 271 -21.60 0.30 -21.31
N ASN A 272 -22.83 0.72 -21.18
CA ASN A 272 -23.98 -0.07 -21.64
C ASN A 272 -24.11 0.19 -23.16
N ASP A 273 -23.95 -0.87 -23.96
CA ASP A 273 -24.29 -0.82 -25.39
C ASP A 273 -25.81 -0.61 -25.59
#